data_bac7bb0bbdf78cd2a43cccab87c5d1d5
#
_entry.id   bac7bb0bbdf78cd2a43cccab87c5d1d5
#
_cell.length_a   1.000
_cell.length_b   1.000
_cell.length_c   1.000
_cell.angle_alpha   90.00
_cell.angle_beta   90.00
_cell.angle_gamma   90.00
#
_symmetry.space_group_name_H-M   'P 1'
#
loop_
_entity.id
_entity.type
_entity.pdbx_description
1 polymer ?
#
loop_
_entity_poly.entity_id
_entity_poly.type
_entity_poly.pdbx_seq_one_letter_code
_entity_poly.pdbx_strand_id
1 'polypeptide(L)'
;MGLTISRPSCGLAFICLGAMLSGCATAPLETSGSLSAYDSLATSNGTLTQSKLRVDRAEVLAARTVSISRTSFSSAAAQVELSDKQRQIIANAIDRSVCIGLSDRFQVVPPGQPADLKVHATVTHLTLTDPGMAGASKVVSAVPMFLSLSVPVPVPRIPIGMGSLSIESEARNAKGEQKAAMVWARAADSITSTARVSPAGDAYDLASAFGDDFSKLLVTGETPFNKGLSIPTMQRVTSSLGGPPKNAACDAFGRAGIQGLVGGRLGAPPEWSDEGAVAGN
;
A
#
# COMPACT_ATOMS: atom_id res chain seq x y z
N MET A 1 51.05 -47.80 29.43
CA MET A 1 49.68 -47.91 28.91
C MET A 1 48.96 -46.60 29.13
N GLY A 2 49.02 -45.68 28.16
CA GLY A 2 48.41 -44.33 28.25
C GLY A 2 47.18 -44.27 27.34
N LEU A 3 46.02 -44.03 27.92
CA LEU A 3 44.77 -43.77 27.18
C LEU A 3 44.72 -42.30 26.78
N THR A 4 44.79 -42.02 25.48
CA THR A 4 44.51 -40.73 24.92
C THR A 4 43.01 -40.60 24.62
N ILE A 5 42.33 -39.72 25.38
CA ILE A 5 40.91 -39.38 25.16
C ILE A 5 40.86 -38.28 24.11
N SER A 6 40.38 -38.62 22.92
CA SER A 6 40.06 -37.69 21.82
C SER A 6 38.81 -36.88 22.15
N ARG A 7 38.92 -35.54 22.15
CA ARG A 7 37.79 -34.60 22.27
C ARG A 7 37.13 -34.43 20.91
N PRO A 8 35.83 -34.62 20.77
CA PRO A 8 35.13 -34.28 19.51
C PRO A 8 35.00 -32.76 19.42
N SER A 9 35.40 -32.22 18.26
CA SER A 9 35.30 -30.80 17.87
C SER A 9 33.81 -30.40 17.71
N CYS A 10 33.33 -29.59 18.63
CA CYS A 10 31.98 -29.00 18.62
C CYS A 10 31.94 -27.72 17.76
N GLY A 11 32.55 -27.76 16.58
CA GLY A 11 32.73 -26.59 15.71
C GLY A 11 31.78 -26.46 14.52
N LEU A 12 30.97 -27.49 14.20
CA LEU A 12 30.17 -27.49 12.95
C LEU A 12 28.70 -27.18 13.11
N ALA A 13 28.17 -27.04 14.35
CA ALA A 13 26.73 -26.84 14.57
C ALA A 13 26.27 -25.36 14.50
N PHE A 14 27.17 -24.39 14.49
CA PHE A 14 26.83 -22.96 14.53
C PHE A 14 26.70 -22.29 13.17
N ILE A 15 27.14 -22.95 12.08
CA ILE A 15 27.12 -22.35 10.73
C ILE A 15 25.77 -22.53 10.01
N CYS A 16 24.94 -23.50 10.41
CA CYS A 16 23.65 -23.77 9.75
C CYS A 16 22.48 -22.89 10.22
N LEU A 17 22.63 -22.12 11.31
CA LEU A 17 21.56 -21.29 11.84
C LEU A 17 21.49 -19.88 11.23
N GLY A 18 22.52 -19.47 10.48
CA GLY A 18 22.62 -18.14 9.85
C GLY A 18 21.93 -18.01 8.50
N ALA A 19 21.50 -19.10 7.86
CA ALA A 19 21.00 -19.09 6.47
C ALA A 19 19.47 -18.96 6.34
N MET A 20 18.71 -18.88 7.43
CA MET A 20 17.23 -18.87 7.41
C MET A 20 16.60 -17.46 7.56
N LEU A 21 17.39 -16.38 7.57
CA LEU A 21 16.87 -15.03 7.80
C LEU A 21 16.70 -14.17 6.53
N SER A 22 16.81 -14.72 5.35
CA SER A 22 16.63 -13.96 4.09
C SER A 22 15.25 -14.11 3.46
N GLY A 23 14.23 -14.32 4.24
CA GLY A 23 12.82 -14.34 3.80
C GLY A 23 12.15 -12.97 3.88
N CYS A 24 12.79 -11.88 3.44
CA CYS A 24 12.04 -10.66 3.11
C CYS A 24 11.24 -10.97 1.85
N ALA A 25 9.94 -11.21 1.98
CA ALA A 25 9.04 -11.27 0.84
C ALA A 25 9.11 -9.93 0.11
N THR A 26 9.81 -9.89 -1.02
CA THR A 26 9.84 -8.71 -1.87
C THR A 26 8.67 -8.80 -2.82
N ALA A 27 7.82 -7.78 -2.86
CA ALA A 27 6.77 -7.70 -3.86
C ALA A 27 7.40 -7.55 -5.26
N PRO A 28 6.98 -8.33 -6.26
CA PRO A 28 7.52 -8.20 -7.61
C PRO A 28 7.06 -6.88 -8.25
N LEU A 29 7.95 -6.19 -8.96
CA LEU A 29 7.61 -5.06 -9.82
C LEU A 29 7.01 -5.59 -11.13
N GLU A 30 5.77 -6.06 -11.10
CA GLU A 30 5.09 -6.58 -12.28
C GLU A 30 4.45 -5.48 -13.11
N THR A 31 4.57 -5.61 -14.44
CA THR A 31 3.92 -4.76 -15.42
C THR A 31 2.81 -5.51 -16.13
N SER A 32 1.69 -4.84 -16.40
CA SER A 32 0.53 -5.42 -17.09
C SER A 32 0.28 -4.83 -18.48
N GLY A 33 1.08 -3.86 -18.89
CA GLY A 33 0.86 -3.12 -20.13
C GLY A 33 -0.22 -2.06 -20.02
N SER A 34 -0.59 -1.65 -18.80
CA SER A 34 -1.65 -0.66 -18.57
C SER A 34 -1.19 0.79 -18.71
N LEU A 35 0.13 1.05 -18.64
CA LEU A 35 0.68 2.38 -18.88
C LEU A 35 0.79 2.68 -20.37
N SER A 36 0.65 3.94 -20.74
CA SER A 36 0.81 4.40 -22.13
C SER A 36 2.24 4.28 -22.66
N ALA A 37 3.25 4.38 -21.76
CA ALA A 37 4.67 4.25 -22.09
C ALA A 37 5.47 3.77 -20.86
N TYR A 38 6.50 2.95 -21.12
CA TYR A 38 7.40 2.39 -20.11
C TYR A 38 8.87 2.82 -20.30
N ASP A 39 9.25 3.27 -21.49
CA ASP A 39 10.64 3.45 -21.91
C ASP A 39 11.43 4.48 -21.09
N SER A 40 10.73 5.42 -20.46
CA SER A 40 11.35 6.51 -19.69
C SER A 40 11.22 6.34 -18.17
N LEU A 41 10.80 5.18 -17.69
CA LEU A 41 10.71 4.90 -16.28
C LEU A 41 12.09 4.63 -15.67
N ALA A 42 12.48 5.44 -14.69
CA ALA A 42 13.72 5.28 -13.95
C ALA A 42 13.46 4.60 -12.59
N THR A 43 14.37 3.73 -12.17
CA THR A 43 14.29 3.10 -10.83
C THR A 43 14.42 4.17 -9.74
N SER A 44 13.48 4.18 -8.80
CA SER A 44 13.46 5.07 -7.66
C SER A 44 12.79 4.37 -6.49
N ASN A 45 13.59 3.77 -5.62
CA ASN A 45 13.12 2.94 -4.53
C ASN A 45 13.04 3.73 -3.21
N GLY A 46 12.04 3.39 -2.39
CA GLY A 46 11.98 3.75 -0.97
C GLY A 46 12.62 2.67 -0.10
N THR A 47 12.51 2.83 1.22
CA THR A 47 13.05 1.85 2.19
C THR A 47 12.35 0.50 2.09
N LEU A 48 11.01 0.49 1.93
CA LEU A 48 10.19 -0.71 1.87
C LEU A 48 9.50 -0.87 0.50
N THR A 49 9.69 0.09 -0.39
CA THR A 49 8.99 0.18 -1.68
C THR A 49 9.97 0.02 -2.82
N GLN A 50 9.66 -0.83 -3.76
CA GLN A 50 10.32 -0.87 -5.05
C GLN A 50 9.48 -0.05 -6.04
N SER A 51 10.13 0.76 -6.87
CA SER A 51 9.41 1.47 -7.92
C SER A 51 10.28 1.84 -9.12
N LYS A 52 9.58 2.01 -10.26
CA LYS A 52 10.08 2.71 -11.44
C LYS A 52 9.09 3.84 -11.73
N LEU A 53 9.59 5.03 -11.94
CA LEU A 53 8.72 6.18 -12.14
C LEU A 53 9.30 7.19 -13.13
N ARG A 54 8.41 8.02 -13.68
CA ARG A 54 8.75 9.23 -14.40
C ARG A 54 7.76 10.32 -14.05
N VAL A 55 8.16 11.57 -14.13
CA VAL A 55 7.30 12.73 -13.98
C VAL A 55 7.80 13.89 -14.85
N ASP A 56 6.88 14.50 -15.58
CA ASP A 56 7.09 15.79 -16.21
C ASP A 56 6.74 16.87 -15.19
N ARG A 57 7.77 17.34 -14.46
CA ARG A 57 7.61 18.29 -13.35
C ARG A 57 6.86 19.55 -13.79
N ALA A 58 7.19 20.09 -14.96
CA ALA A 58 6.60 21.36 -15.43
C ALA A 58 5.09 21.17 -15.67
N GLU A 59 4.70 20.11 -16.35
CA GLU A 59 3.32 19.80 -16.68
C GLU A 59 2.47 19.49 -15.44
N VAL A 60 2.98 18.63 -14.54
CA VAL A 60 2.22 18.29 -13.32
C VAL A 60 2.08 19.49 -12.38
N LEU A 61 3.09 20.36 -12.32
CA LEU A 61 3.01 21.57 -11.51
C LEU A 61 2.15 22.69 -12.14
N ALA A 62 1.96 22.71 -13.44
CA ALA A 62 1.04 23.62 -14.12
C ALA A 62 -0.43 23.22 -13.97
N ALA A 63 -0.72 21.93 -13.83
CA ALA A 63 -2.07 21.40 -13.68
C ALA A 63 -2.74 21.89 -12.39
N ARG A 64 -4.04 22.16 -12.44
CA ARG A 64 -4.86 22.62 -11.30
C ARG A 64 -5.97 21.63 -10.94
N THR A 65 -6.48 20.92 -11.93
CA THR A 65 -7.59 19.98 -11.78
C THR A 65 -7.13 18.54 -12.07
N VAL A 66 -7.70 17.60 -11.35
CA VAL A 66 -7.45 16.17 -11.58
C VAL A 66 -8.74 15.37 -11.48
N SER A 67 -8.91 14.41 -12.39
CA SER A 67 -9.93 13.37 -12.27
C SER A 67 -9.28 12.02 -12.04
N ILE A 68 -9.93 11.16 -11.26
CA ILE A 68 -9.45 9.82 -10.92
C ILE A 68 -10.44 8.81 -11.46
N SER A 69 -9.98 7.93 -12.32
CA SER A 69 -10.77 6.79 -12.80
C SER A 69 -10.71 5.66 -11.78
N ARG A 70 -11.73 4.79 -11.79
CA ARG A 70 -11.73 3.60 -10.92
C ARG A 70 -10.52 2.72 -11.19
N THR A 71 -9.87 2.26 -10.12
CA THR A 71 -8.78 1.28 -10.20
C THR A 71 -9.29 -0.01 -10.81
N SER A 72 -8.53 -0.53 -11.77
CA SER A 72 -8.76 -1.83 -12.42
C SER A 72 -7.79 -2.90 -11.90
N PHE A 73 -8.04 -4.15 -12.27
CA PHE A 73 -7.16 -5.27 -12.03
C PHE A 73 -6.68 -5.84 -13.36
N SER A 74 -5.40 -6.13 -13.48
CA SER A 74 -4.88 -6.87 -14.62
C SER A 74 -5.50 -8.27 -14.69
N SER A 75 -5.42 -8.93 -15.84
CA SER A 75 -5.92 -10.30 -15.99
C SER A 75 -5.29 -11.27 -14.98
N ALA A 76 -4.01 -11.12 -14.68
CA ALA A 76 -3.31 -11.93 -13.68
C ALA A 76 -3.82 -11.64 -12.25
N ALA A 77 -3.91 -10.36 -11.87
CA ALA A 77 -4.40 -9.97 -10.55
C ALA A 77 -5.88 -10.32 -10.33
N ALA A 78 -6.68 -10.32 -11.40
CA ALA A 78 -8.10 -10.69 -11.35
C ALA A 78 -8.33 -12.20 -11.09
N GLN A 79 -7.33 -13.05 -11.39
CA GLN A 79 -7.41 -14.50 -11.16
C GLN A 79 -7.09 -14.90 -9.71
N VAL A 80 -6.56 -13.99 -8.89
CA VAL A 80 -6.29 -14.26 -7.48
C VAL A 80 -7.61 -14.51 -6.74
N GLU A 81 -7.66 -15.50 -5.85
CA GLU A 81 -8.85 -15.91 -5.11
C GLU A 81 -9.29 -14.86 -4.07
N LEU A 82 -9.89 -13.79 -4.54
CA LEU A 82 -10.57 -12.77 -3.76
C LEU A 82 -12.04 -12.73 -4.14
N SER A 83 -12.92 -12.46 -3.19
CA SER A 83 -14.31 -12.12 -3.48
C SER A 83 -14.41 -10.78 -4.21
N ASP A 84 -15.51 -10.54 -4.91
CA ASP A 84 -15.74 -9.25 -5.58
C ASP A 84 -15.76 -8.09 -4.58
N LYS A 85 -16.29 -8.31 -3.37
CA LYS A 85 -16.25 -7.32 -2.29
C LYS A 85 -14.81 -6.99 -1.88
N GLN A 86 -13.93 -8.00 -1.77
CA GLN A 86 -12.52 -7.80 -1.42
C GLN A 86 -11.78 -7.02 -2.52
N ARG A 87 -11.99 -7.36 -3.79
CA ARG A 87 -11.45 -6.58 -4.90
C ARG A 87 -11.94 -5.14 -4.88
N GLN A 88 -13.23 -4.95 -4.64
CA GLN A 88 -13.82 -3.61 -4.60
C GLN A 88 -13.25 -2.74 -3.47
N ILE A 89 -13.07 -3.27 -2.26
CA ILE A 89 -12.51 -2.48 -1.15
C ILE A 89 -11.03 -2.14 -1.35
N ILE A 90 -10.25 -3.04 -1.98
CA ILE A 90 -8.86 -2.73 -2.38
C ILE A 90 -8.86 -1.58 -3.40
N ALA A 91 -9.66 -1.67 -4.46
CA ALA A 91 -9.78 -0.61 -5.46
C ALA A 91 -10.23 0.72 -4.84
N ASN A 92 -11.26 0.69 -4.00
CA ASN A 92 -11.74 1.88 -3.29
C ASN A 92 -10.66 2.49 -2.37
N ALA A 93 -9.87 1.65 -1.68
CA ALA A 93 -8.79 2.12 -0.83
C ALA A 93 -7.69 2.83 -1.63
N ILE A 94 -7.33 2.29 -2.82
CA ILE A 94 -6.38 2.92 -3.75
C ILE A 94 -6.94 4.27 -4.22
N ASP A 95 -8.14 4.28 -4.79
CA ASP A 95 -8.76 5.47 -5.36
C ASP A 95 -8.93 6.57 -4.30
N ARG A 96 -9.40 6.19 -3.12
CA ARG A 96 -9.59 7.10 -1.97
C ARG A 96 -8.27 7.69 -1.50
N SER A 97 -7.23 6.88 -1.30
CA SER A 97 -5.93 7.36 -0.81
C SER A 97 -5.27 8.30 -1.82
N VAL A 98 -5.33 7.98 -3.11
CA VAL A 98 -4.88 8.87 -4.18
C VAL A 98 -5.68 10.17 -4.18
N CYS A 99 -7.02 10.09 -4.08
CA CYS A 99 -7.89 11.27 -4.07
C CYS A 99 -7.59 12.21 -2.90
N ILE A 100 -7.48 11.66 -1.69
CA ILE A 100 -7.16 12.44 -0.48
C ILE A 100 -5.79 13.10 -0.63
N GLY A 101 -4.79 12.36 -1.10
CA GLY A 101 -3.45 12.89 -1.27
C GLY A 101 -3.34 13.97 -2.35
N LEU A 102 -4.03 13.82 -3.47
CA LEU A 102 -4.06 14.81 -4.54
C LEU A 102 -4.84 16.07 -4.14
N SER A 103 -5.80 15.95 -3.22
CA SER A 103 -6.58 17.09 -2.69
C SER A 103 -5.73 18.12 -1.94
N ASP A 104 -4.49 17.81 -1.57
CA ASP A 104 -3.59 18.77 -0.95
C ASP A 104 -3.30 19.96 -1.89
N ARG A 105 -3.28 19.70 -3.20
CA ARG A 105 -2.91 20.70 -4.21
C ARG A 105 -3.94 20.87 -5.33
N PHE A 106 -4.54 19.77 -5.78
CA PHE A 106 -5.46 19.80 -6.91
C PHE A 106 -6.91 19.95 -6.47
N GLN A 107 -7.72 20.59 -7.32
CA GLN A 107 -9.16 20.41 -7.27
C GLN A 107 -9.50 19.08 -7.94
N VAL A 108 -10.03 18.14 -7.16
CA VAL A 108 -10.50 16.87 -7.71
C VAL A 108 -11.88 17.09 -8.31
N VAL A 109 -12.04 16.69 -9.57
CA VAL A 109 -13.33 16.72 -10.28
C VAL A 109 -13.86 15.30 -10.47
N PRO A 110 -15.18 15.12 -10.55
CA PRO A 110 -15.79 13.80 -10.78
C PRO A 110 -15.25 13.11 -12.03
N PRO A 111 -15.21 11.78 -12.07
CA PRO A 111 -14.88 11.01 -13.28
C PRO A 111 -15.73 11.44 -14.46
N GLY A 112 -15.13 11.57 -15.64
CA GLY A 112 -15.82 12.00 -16.87
C GLY A 112 -15.87 13.52 -17.08
N GLN A 113 -15.59 14.32 -16.07
CA GLN A 113 -15.46 15.76 -16.23
C GLN A 113 -14.09 16.12 -16.84
N PRO A 114 -14.01 17.25 -17.59
CA PRO A 114 -12.73 17.77 -18.06
C PRO A 114 -11.79 18.06 -16.88
N ALA A 115 -10.54 17.62 -17.00
CA ALA A 115 -9.49 17.85 -16.03
C ALA A 115 -8.16 18.04 -16.73
N ASP A 116 -7.24 18.80 -16.10
CA ASP A 116 -5.88 18.97 -16.62
C ASP A 116 -5.12 17.66 -16.60
N LEU A 117 -5.34 16.84 -15.56
CA LEU A 117 -4.77 15.50 -15.44
C LEU A 117 -5.88 14.46 -15.20
N LYS A 118 -5.73 13.31 -15.86
CA LYS A 118 -6.55 12.13 -15.64
C LYS A 118 -5.66 11.02 -15.09
N VAL A 119 -5.98 10.56 -13.88
CA VAL A 119 -5.27 9.50 -13.18
C VAL A 119 -6.00 8.18 -13.37
N HIS A 120 -5.25 7.13 -13.66
CA HIS A 120 -5.70 5.75 -13.70
C HIS A 120 -4.70 4.85 -13.00
N ALA A 121 -5.18 3.87 -12.23
CA ALA A 121 -4.39 2.86 -11.57
C ALA A 121 -4.86 1.45 -11.94
N THR A 122 -3.91 0.51 -12.03
CA THR A 122 -4.17 -0.91 -12.28
C THR A 122 -3.39 -1.75 -11.29
N VAL A 123 -4.06 -2.60 -10.54
CA VAL A 123 -3.41 -3.63 -9.72
C VAL A 123 -2.84 -4.69 -10.65
N THR A 124 -1.53 -4.87 -10.62
CA THR A 124 -0.82 -5.80 -11.52
C THR A 124 -0.52 -7.14 -10.84
N HIS A 125 -0.26 -7.10 -9.54
CA HIS A 125 -0.01 -8.28 -8.72
C HIS A 125 -0.48 -8.06 -7.29
N LEU A 126 -0.94 -9.13 -6.64
CA LEU A 126 -1.16 -9.15 -5.21
C LEU A 126 -0.92 -10.57 -4.66
N THR A 127 -0.35 -10.64 -3.45
CA THR A 127 -0.27 -11.85 -2.65
C THR A 127 -1.26 -11.73 -1.50
N LEU A 128 -2.02 -12.79 -1.26
CA LEU A 128 -3.02 -12.82 -0.20
C LEU A 128 -2.36 -12.82 1.18
N THR A 129 -3.00 -12.18 2.14
CA THR A 129 -2.70 -12.34 3.56
C THR A 129 -3.26 -13.69 4.03
N ASP A 130 -2.48 -14.47 4.78
CA ASP A 130 -3.00 -15.63 5.48
C ASP A 130 -3.76 -15.17 6.74
N PRO A 131 -5.11 -15.37 6.79
CA PRO A 131 -5.90 -14.90 7.92
C PRO A 131 -5.56 -15.62 9.22
N GLY A 132 -5.14 -16.91 9.16
CA GLY A 132 -4.73 -17.69 10.33
C GLY A 132 -3.46 -17.11 10.95
N MET A 133 -2.45 -16.84 10.14
CA MET A 133 -1.20 -16.23 10.58
C MET A 133 -1.39 -14.77 11.05
N ALA A 134 -2.28 -14.03 10.41
CA ALA A 134 -2.67 -12.69 10.88
C ALA A 134 -3.33 -12.76 12.26
N GLY A 135 -4.25 -13.69 12.48
CA GLY A 135 -4.89 -13.94 13.76
C GLY A 135 -3.88 -14.35 14.84
N ALA A 136 -2.99 -15.29 14.54
CA ALA A 136 -1.90 -15.70 15.45
C ALA A 136 -1.01 -14.51 15.84
N SER A 137 -0.65 -13.66 14.90
CA SER A 137 0.13 -12.43 15.15
C SER A 137 -0.60 -11.51 16.14
N LYS A 138 -1.92 -11.39 16.06
CA LYS A 138 -2.71 -10.57 16.99
C LYS A 138 -2.74 -11.16 18.39
N VAL A 139 -2.89 -12.48 18.52
CA VAL A 139 -2.84 -13.15 19.83
C VAL A 139 -1.48 -12.92 20.50
N VAL A 140 -0.39 -13.12 19.78
CA VAL A 140 0.97 -12.88 20.31
C VAL A 140 1.17 -11.42 20.72
N SER A 141 0.67 -10.46 19.91
CA SER A 141 0.77 -9.03 20.23
C SER A 141 -0.05 -8.61 21.47
N ALA A 142 -1.08 -9.37 21.84
CA ALA A 142 -1.89 -9.10 23.02
C ALA A 142 -1.28 -9.64 24.33
N VAL A 143 -0.36 -10.60 24.27
CA VAL A 143 0.26 -11.24 25.44
C VAL A 143 0.88 -10.24 26.43
N PRO A 144 1.65 -9.21 26.02
CA PRO A 144 2.21 -8.22 26.94
C PRO A 144 1.17 -7.45 27.75
N MET A 145 -0.02 -7.22 27.16
CA MET A 145 -1.13 -6.55 27.84
C MET A 145 -1.70 -7.37 28.99
N PHE A 146 -1.73 -8.71 28.85
CA PHE A 146 -2.18 -9.63 29.91
C PHE A 146 -1.12 -9.83 31.01
N LEU A 147 0.16 -9.64 30.68
CA LEU A 147 1.27 -9.77 31.64
C LEU A 147 1.54 -8.48 32.43
N SER A 148 0.67 -7.46 32.33
CA SER A 148 0.75 -6.19 33.06
C SER A 148 2.14 -5.51 32.93
N LEU A 149 2.80 -5.65 31.77
CA LEU A 149 4.04 -4.94 31.49
C LEU A 149 3.70 -3.45 31.31
N SER A 150 4.24 -2.62 32.19
CA SER A 150 3.98 -1.17 32.24
C SER A 150 4.55 -0.39 31.04
N VAL A 151 5.26 -1.05 30.15
CA VAL A 151 5.86 -0.44 28.96
C VAL A 151 5.23 -1.08 27.73
N PRO A 152 4.63 -0.29 26.82
CA PRO A 152 4.14 -0.81 25.54
C PRO A 152 5.34 -1.22 24.68
N VAL A 153 5.67 -2.51 24.70
CA VAL A 153 6.69 -3.07 23.82
C VAL A 153 6.00 -3.38 22.48
N PRO A 154 6.41 -2.75 21.36
CA PRO A 154 5.90 -3.13 20.05
C PRO A 154 6.31 -4.58 19.75
N VAL A 155 5.34 -5.48 19.68
CA VAL A 155 5.58 -6.87 19.30
C VAL A 155 5.50 -6.97 17.77
N PRO A 156 6.60 -7.35 17.09
CA PRO A 156 6.58 -7.54 15.66
C PRO A 156 5.56 -8.58 15.23
N ARG A 157 4.95 -8.36 14.06
CA ARG A 157 4.07 -9.33 13.43
C ARG A 157 4.88 -10.58 13.02
N ILE A 158 4.27 -11.75 13.09
CA ILE A 158 4.87 -13.00 12.59
C ILE A 158 5.13 -12.85 11.08
N PRO A 159 6.37 -13.03 10.60
CA PRO A 159 6.75 -12.76 9.20
C PRO A 159 6.38 -13.93 8.26
N ILE A 160 5.19 -14.51 8.43
CA ILE A 160 4.68 -15.62 7.62
C ILE A 160 3.27 -15.27 7.18
N GLY A 161 2.93 -15.60 5.93
CA GLY A 161 1.60 -15.34 5.37
C GLY A 161 1.27 -13.86 5.19
N MET A 162 2.29 -13.01 5.04
CA MET A 162 2.12 -11.60 4.74
C MET A 162 1.84 -11.40 3.26
N GLY A 163 0.91 -10.48 2.96
CA GLY A 163 0.54 -10.13 1.61
C GLY A 163 1.45 -9.10 0.97
N SER A 164 1.23 -8.88 -0.30
CA SER A 164 1.92 -7.85 -1.09
C SER A 164 0.99 -7.22 -2.13
N LEU A 165 1.39 -6.07 -2.66
CA LEU A 165 0.64 -5.34 -3.66
C LEU A 165 1.58 -4.70 -4.67
N SER A 166 1.24 -4.82 -5.97
CA SER A 166 1.91 -4.12 -7.05
C SER A 166 0.88 -3.39 -7.89
N ILE A 167 1.20 -2.15 -8.27
CA ILE A 167 0.29 -1.24 -8.95
C ILE A 167 1.05 -0.50 -10.05
N GLU A 168 0.43 -0.38 -11.21
CA GLU A 168 0.79 0.61 -12.23
C GLU A 168 -0.19 1.79 -12.16
N SER A 169 0.33 3.00 -12.21
CA SER A 169 -0.51 4.20 -12.31
C SER A 169 0.13 5.24 -13.19
N GLU A 170 -0.71 5.98 -13.91
CA GLU A 170 -0.27 7.11 -14.71
C GLU A 170 -1.22 8.30 -14.62
N ALA A 171 -0.68 9.47 -14.86
CA ALA A 171 -1.42 10.71 -15.06
C ALA A 171 -1.21 11.19 -16.49
N ARG A 172 -2.31 11.37 -17.23
CA ARG A 172 -2.33 11.89 -18.60
C ARG A 172 -2.95 13.27 -18.65
N ASN A 173 -2.44 14.12 -19.52
CA ASN A 173 -3.08 15.41 -19.77
C ASN A 173 -4.34 15.27 -20.66
N ALA A 174 -5.00 16.39 -20.94
CA ALA A 174 -6.19 16.44 -21.80
C ALA A 174 -5.96 15.91 -23.22
N LYS A 175 -4.72 15.89 -23.71
CA LYS A 175 -4.34 15.34 -25.02
C LYS A 175 -4.08 13.81 -24.97
N GLY A 176 -4.17 13.20 -23.78
CA GLY A 176 -3.87 11.77 -23.58
C GLY A 176 -2.37 11.47 -23.42
N GLU A 177 -1.52 12.47 -23.35
CA GLU A 177 -0.07 12.29 -23.17
C GLU A 177 0.26 11.99 -21.71
N GLN A 178 1.11 10.98 -21.48
CA GLN A 178 1.58 10.61 -20.14
C GLN A 178 2.49 11.70 -19.56
N LYS A 179 2.09 12.29 -18.44
CA LYS A 179 2.83 13.34 -17.72
C LYS A 179 3.49 12.83 -16.44
N ALA A 180 2.97 11.75 -15.88
CA ALA A 180 3.62 10.99 -14.82
C ALA A 180 3.21 9.53 -14.93
N ALA A 181 4.10 8.64 -14.50
CA ALA A 181 3.80 7.22 -14.36
C ALA A 181 4.62 6.61 -13.23
N MET A 182 4.08 5.57 -12.61
CA MET A 182 4.74 4.80 -11.56
C MET A 182 4.35 3.34 -11.67
N VAL A 183 5.34 2.45 -11.70
CA VAL A 183 5.20 1.04 -11.35
C VAL A 183 5.68 0.92 -9.91
N TRP A 184 4.83 0.44 -9.04
CA TRP A 184 5.05 0.42 -7.60
C TRP A 184 4.80 -0.97 -7.04
N ALA A 185 5.63 -1.40 -6.10
CA ALA A 185 5.46 -2.68 -5.41
C ALA A 185 5.94 -2.61 -3.97
N ARG A 186 5.15 -3.17 -3.06
CA ARG A 186 5.49 -3.29 -1.65
C ARG A 186 4.87 -4.55 -1.05
N ALA A 187 5.63 -5.22 -0.18
CA ALA A 187 5.12 -6.27 0.69
C ALA A 187 4.81 -5.69 2.08
N ALA A 188 3.87 -6.31 2.77
CA ALA A 188 3.70 -6.07 4.19
C ALA A 188 4.98 -6.48 4.95
N ASP A 189 5.27 -5.79 6.03
CA ASP A 189 6.44 -6.05 6.86
C ASP A 189 6.04 -6.32 8.32
N SER A 190 6.95 -6.93 9.07
CA SER A 190 6.67 -7.34 10.45
C SER A 190 6.62 -6.19 11.47
N ILE A 191 7.10 -5.00 11.11
CA ILE A 191 7.27 -3.87 12.03
C ILE A 191 6.18 -2.83 11.85
N THR A 192 5.91 -2.42 10.60
CA THR A 192 5.01 -1.29 10.31
C THR A 192 3.63 -1.73 9.85
N SER A 193 3.48 -2.97 9.36
CA SER A 193 2.21 -3.47 8.84
C SER A 193 1.32 -4.05 9.93
N THR A 194 0.05 -3.62 9.94
CA THR A 194 -0.95 -4.15 10.86
C THR A 194 -1.49 -5.49 10.34
N ALA A 195 -1.52 -6.53 11.19
CA ALA A 195 -2.14 -7.80 10.80
C ALA A 195 -3.67 -7.66 10.81
N ARG A 196 -4.34 -7.90 9.68
CA ARG A 196 -5.80 -8.00 9.56
C ARG A 196 -6.20 -9.43 9.19
N VAL A 197 -7.25 -9.93 9.82
CA VAL A 197 -7.75 -11.30 9.60
C VAL A 197 -8.61 -11.35 8.34
N SER A 198 -8.01 -11.08 7.20
CA SER A 198 -8.65 -11.08 5.87
C SER A 198 -7.61 -11.39 4.79
N PRO A 199 -7.96 -12.18 3.74
CA PRO A 199 -7.09 -12.36 2.58
C PRO A 199 -6.71 -11.04 1.89
N ALA A 200 -7.56 -10.04 1.94
CA ALA A 200 -7.34 -8.69 1.39
C ALA A 200 -6.59 -7.75 2.34
N GLY A 201 -6.29 -8.19 3.58
CA GLY A 201 -5.87 -7.32 4.69
C GLY A 201 -4.66 -6.45 4.36
N ASP A 202 -3.56 -7.09 3.95
CA ASP A 202 -2.32 -6.36 3.65
C ASP A 202 -2.45 -5.52 2.37
N ALA A 203 -3.09 -6.04 1.32
CA ALA A 203 -3.30 -5.27 0.09
C ALA A 203 -4.13 -4.01 0.34
N TYR A 204 -5.14 -4.08 1.21
CA TYR A 204 -5.94 -2.94 1.63
C TYR A 204 -5.11 -1.87 2.37
N ASP A 205 -4.25 -2.29 3.30
CA ASP A 205 -3.39 -1.34 4.04
C ASP A 205 -2.28 -0.76 3.14
N LEU A 206 -1.71 -1.57 2.23
CA LEU A 206 -0.71 -1.14 1.27
C LEU A 206 -1.26 -0.15 0.23
N ALA A 207 -2.57 -0.18 -0.05
CA ALA A 207 -3.25 0.79 -0.91
C ALA A 207 -3.03 2.23 -0.43
N SER A 208 -3.03 2.46 0.88
CA SER A 208 -2.75 3.79 1.45
C SER A 208 -1.32 4.22 1.21
N ALA A 209 -0.35 3.32 1.36
CA ALA A 209 1.06 3.62 1.08
C ALA A 209 1.30 3.97 -0.39
N PHE A 210 0.66 3.24 -1.32
CA PHE A 210 0.70 3.59 -2.73
C PHE A 210 0.11 4.96 -2.99
N GLY A 211 -1.09 5.26 -2.44
CA GLY A 211 -1.74 6.55 -2.62
C GLY A 211 -0.90 7.72 -2.11
N ASP A 212 -0.19 7.52 -1.00
CA ASP A 212 0.75 8.50 -0.46
C ASP A 212 1.93 8.74 -1.40
N ASP A 213 2.54 7.67 -1.92
CA ASP A 213 3.69 7.78 -2.82
C ASP A 213 3.29 8.40 -4.16
N PHE A 214 2.21 7.91 -4.79
CA PHE A 214 1.80 8.42 -6.10
C PHE A 214 1.26 9.86 -6.03
N SER A 215 0.51 10.20 -5.00
CA SER A 215 0.04 11.58 -4.84
C SER A 215 1.19 12.55 -4.57
N LYS A 216 2.20 12.14 -3.79
CA LYS A 216 3.40 12.96 -3.56
C LYS A 216 4.18 13.21 -4.86
N LEU A 217 4.31 12.18 -5.73
CA LEU A 217 4.90 12.35 -7.06
C LEU A 217 4.21 13.46 -7.85
N LEU A 218 2.87 13.47 -7.89
CA LEU A 218 2.11 14.47 -8.64
C LEU A 218 2.08 15.84 -7.97
N VAL A 219 1.99 15.88 -6.63
CA VAL A 219 1.93 17.14 -5.88
C VAL A 219 3.25 17.90 -5.93
N THR A 220 4.37 17.19 -5.87
CA THR A 220 5.71 17.82 -5.83
C THR A 220 6.41 17.87 -7.19
N GLY A 221 6.00 17.01 -8.13
CA GLY A 221 6.71 16.81 -9.39
C GLY A 221 8.10 16.18 -9.21
N GLU A 222 8.31 15.45 -8.11
CA GLU A 222 9.57 14.80 -7.74
C GLU A 222 9.33 13.41 -7.19
N THR A 223 10.37 12.56 -7.14
CA THR A 223 10.27 11.25 -6.53
C THR A 223 9.78 11.35 -5.09
N PRO A 224 8.81 10.50 -4.67
CA PRO A 224 8.30 10.49 -3.30
C PRO A 224 9.33 10.01 -2.26
N PHE A 225 10.42 9.39 -2.72
CA PHE A 225 11.43 8.74 -1.86
C PHE A 225 12.62 9.63 -1.53
N ASN A 226 12.62 10.90 -1.93
CA ASN A 226 13.62 11.86 -1.48
C ASN A 226 13.57 12.00 0.04
N LYS A 227 14.76 12.08 0.67
CA LYS A 227 14.93 12.23 2.12
C LYS A 227 14.42 13.59 2.61
N GLY A 228 13.13 13.74 2.70
CA GLY A 228 12.48 14.91 3.29
C GLY A 228 11.24 14.45 4.05
N LEU A 229 11.17 14.76 5.35
CA LEU A 229 9.94 14.58 6.13
C LEU A 229 8.88 15.54 5.57
N SER A 230 7.96 15.03 4.76
CA SER A 230 6.74 15.77 4.47
C SER A 230 5.71 15.43 5.55
N ILE A 231 5.42 16.40 6.41
CA ILE A 231 4.36 16.27 7.40
C ILE A 231 3.04 16.38 6.63
N PRO A 232 2.14 15.37 6.71
CA PRO A 232 0.84 15.45 6.06
C PRO A 232 0.02 16.59 6.66
N THR A 233 -0.83 17.23 5.85
CA THR A 233 -1.72 18.27 6.34
C THR A 233 -2.71 17.69 7.37
N MET A 234 -3.15 18.50 8.33
CA MET A 234 -4.15 18.06 9.33
C MET A 234 -5.43 17.57 8.64
N GLN A 235 -5.86 18.21 7.56
CA GLN A 235 -7.01 17.80 6.77
C GLN A 235 -6.80 16.40 6.16
N ARG A 236 -5.60 16.10 5.65
CA ARG A 236 -5.25 14.77 5.13
C ARG A 236 -5.32 13.71 6.23
N VAL A 237 -4.75 14.01 7.40
CA VAL A 237 -4.82 13.12 8.56
C VAL A 237 -6.27 12.86 8.94
N THR A 238 -7.10 13.90 9.08
CA THR A 238 -8.53 13.77 9.42
C THR A 238 -9.29 12.94 8.38
N SER A 239 -9.06 13.19 7.09
CA SER A 239 -9.71 12.44 6.00
C SER A 239 -9.28 10.97 5.98
N SER A 240 -8.00 10.68 6.26
CA SER A 240 -7.48 9.31 6.35
C SER A 240 -8.04 8.56 7.57
N LEU A 241 -8.48 9.28 8.59
CA LEU A 241 -9.15 8.74 9.78
C LEU A 241 -10.69 8.61 9.62
N GLY A 242 -11.20 8.75 8.39
CA GLY A 242 -12.63 8.61 8.08
C GLY A 242 -13.46 9.88 8.20
N GLY A 243 -12.81 11.03 8.45
CA GLY A 243 -13.46 12.34 8.37
C GLY A 243 -13.78 12.73 6.91
N PRO A 244 -14.56 13.82 6.71
CA PRO A 244 -14.90 14.27 5.37
C PRO A 244 -13.65 14.63 4.57
N PRO A 245 -13.56 14.24 3.29
CA PRO A 245 -12.45 14.62 2.43
C PRO A 245 -12.49 16.12 2.12
N LYS A 246 -11.34 16.69 1.79
CA LYS A 246 -11.25 18.09 1.37
C LYS A 246 -12.07 18.38 0.11
N ASN A 247 -12.06 17.43 -0.83
CA ASN A 247 -12.89 17.48 -2.04
C ASN A 247 -14.01 16.44 -1.94
N ALA A 248 -15.26 16.89 -2.06
CA ALA A 248 -16.43 16.02 -2.01
C ALA A 248 -16.43 14.92 -3.10
N ALA A 249 -15.72 15.15 -4.22
CA ALA A 249 -15.56 14.13 -5.25
C ALA A 249 -14.88 12.85 -4.72
N CYS A 250 -14.10 12.93 -3.64
CA CYS A 250 -13.48 11.76 -3.01
C CYS A 250 -14.48 10.85 -2.28
N ASP A 251 -15.66 11.33 -1.94
CA ASP A 251 -16.72 10.51 -1.32
C ASP A 251 -17.20 9.40 -2.27
N ALA A 252 -17.03 9.60 -3.59
CA ALA A 252 -17.32 8.56 -4.58
C ALA A 252 -16.49 7.27 -4.39
N PHE A 253 -15.40 7.32 -3.63
CA PHE A 253 -14.53 6.16 -3.34
C PHE A 253 -14.76 5.55 -1.96
N GLY A 254 -15.83 5.96 -1.27
CA GLY A 254 -16.19 5.48 0.07
C GLY A 254 -15.30 6.06 1.18
N ARG A 255 -15.58 5.62 2.40
CA ARG A 255 -14.85 6.06 3.59
C ARG A 255 -14.41 4.85 4.41
N ALA A 256 -13.22 4.92 4.97
CA ALA A 256 -12.70 3.91 5.91
C ALA A 256 -13.13 4.23 7.34
N GLY A 257 -14.25 4.63 7.71
CA GLY A 257 -14.76 5.06 9.01
C GLY A 257 -13.82 4.91 10.23
N ILE A 258 -14.10 5.61 11.33
CA ILE A 258 -13.33 5.50 12.58
C ILE A 258 -13.32 4.03 13.07
N GLN A 259 -14.42 3.30 12.85
CA GLN A 259 -14.52 1.87 13.14
C GLN A 259 -13.48 1.04 12.36
N GLY A 260 -13.16 1.42 11.12
CA GLY A 260 -12.13 0.76 10.32
C GLY A 260 -10.72 0.97 10.85
N LEU A 261 -10.44 2.15 11.40
CA LEU A 261 -9.15 2.44 12.01
C LEU A 261 -8.95 1.66 13.30
N VAL A 262 -9.94 1.73 14.23
CA VAL A 262 -9.87 1.03 15.51
C VAL A 262 -9.93 -0.48 15.29
N GLY A 263 -10.88 -0.95 14.48
CA GLY A 263 -11.02 -2.36 14.13
C GLY A 263 -9.76 -2.92 13.46
N GLY A 264 -9.15 -2.16 12.53
CA GLY A 264 -7.91 -2.56 11.87
C GLY A 264 -6.77 -2.76 12.86
N ARG A 265 -6.59 -1.87 13.82
CA ARG A 265 -5.59 -2.05 14.90
C ARG A 265 -5.85 -3.31 15.73
N LEU A 266 -7.10 -3.69 15.90
CA LEU A 266 -7.51 -4.92 16.57
C LEU A 266 -7.47 -6.15 15.65
N GLY A 267 -7.17 -5.99 14.36
CA GLY A 267 -7.10 -7.09 13.39
C GLY A 267 -8.40 -7.39 12.66
N ALA A 268 -9.42 -6.56 12.81
CA ALA A 268 -10.69 -6.76 12.12
C ALA A 268 -10.50 -6.71 10.58
N PRO A 269 -11.22 -7.58 9.86
CA PRO A 269 -11.28 -7.54 8.40
C PRO A 269 -11.72 -6.17 7.88
N PRO A 270 -11.08 -5.62 6.83
CA PRO A 270 -11.50 -4.35 6.26
C PRO A 270 -12.93 -4.40 5.69
N GLU A 271 -13.42 -5.58 5.30
CA GLU A 271 -14.77 -5.83 4.81
C GLU A 271 -15.87 -5.47 5.83
N TRP A 272 -15.53 -5.36 7.10
CA TRP A 272 -16.51 -5.04 8.16
C TRP A 272 -16.70 -3.54 8.36
N SER A 273 -15.75 -2.73 7.92
CA SER A 273 -15.70 -1.32 8.26
C SER A 273 -15.51 -0.37 7.08
N ASP A 274 -15.14 -0.88 5.90
CA ASP A 274 -15.08 -0.06 4.69
C ASP A 274 -16.49 0.05 4.10
N GLU A 275 -17.05 1.25 4.16
CA GLU A 275 -18.41 1.52 3.69
C GLU A 275 -18.56 1.49 2.16
N GLY A 276 -17.44 1.26 1.46
CA GLY A 276 -17.44 1.23 -0.01
C GLY A 276 -17.82 2.57 -0.65
N ALA A 277 -17.84 2.59 -1.98
CA ALA A 277 -18.34 3.75 -2.71
C ALA A 277 -19.85 3.87 -2.50
N VAL A 278 -20.33 5.06 -2.16
CA VAL A 278 -21.76 5.35 -2.24
C VAL A 278 -22.15 5.21 -3.70
N ALA A 279 -23.07 4.31 -3.99
CA ALA A 279 -23.64 4.21 -5.33
C ALA A 279 -24.26 5.58 -5.63
N GLY A 280 -23.64 6.32 -6.55
CA GLY A 280 -24.21 7.59 -7.00
C GLY A 280 -25.55 7.32 -7.65
N ASN A 281 -26.60 7.95 -7.13
CA ASN A 281 -27.90 8.06 -7.79
C ASN A 281 -27.75 8.85 -9.08
#